data_057b75fc7a0bdbf176a08276bb4c4eca
#
_entry.id   057b75fc7a0bdbf176a08276bb4c4eca
#
_cell.length_a   1.000
_cell.length_b   1.000
_cell.length_c   1.000
_cell.angle_alpha   90.00
_cell.angle_beta   90.00
_cell.angle_gamma   90.00
#
_symmetry.space_group_name_H-M   'P 1'
#
loop_
_entity.id
_entity.type
_entity.pdbx_description
1 polymer ?
#
loop_
_entity_poly.entity_id
_entity_poly.type
_entity_poly.pdbx_seq_one_letter_code
_entity_poly.pdbx_strand_id
1 'polypeptide(L)'
;MSLTDHAAEGIAILLWAADPAAPHLLATPFFHAAAAAAMDVPVEIYFTARSVRLLVPGVAEALRAGAHAKTILDSMREAVEHGAVLLACGDAMAAHGVDPARLIPECSRRGGAVQFMARAADLRWRTLVF
;
A
#
# COMPACT_ATOMS: atom_id res chain seq x y z
N MET A 1 8.74 -30.90 3.79
CA MET A 1 8.61 -29.83 2.78
C MET A 1 9.04 -28.50 3.40
N SER A 2 10.00 -27.86 2.81
CA SER A 2 10.45 -26.55 3.28
C SER A 2 9.42 -25.47 2.90
N LEU A 3 9.17 -24.51 3.79
CA LEU A 3 8.33 -23.35 3.46
C LEU A 3 8.93 -22.52 2.32
N THR A 4 10.25 -22.52 2.17
CA THR A 4 10.93 -21.77 1.12
C THR A 4 10.71 -22.36 -0.28
N ASP A 5 10.43 -23.66 -0.40
CA ASP A 5 10.21 -24.31 -1.69
C ASP A 5 8.89 -23.87 -2.36
N HIS A 6 7.96 -23.35 -1.56
CA HIS A 6 6.64 -22.92 -1.99
C HIS A 6 6.36 -21.43 -1.67
N ALA A 7 7.36 -20.73 -1.17
CA ALA A 7 7.22 -19.32 -0.85
C ALA A 7 7.01 -18.50 -2.13
N ALA A 8 6.08 -17.56 -2.10
CA ALA A 8 5.95 -16.57 -3.15
C ALA A 8 7.20 -15.69 -3.19
N GLU A 9 7.60 -15.24 -4.38
CA GLU A 9 8.70 -14.29 -4.51
C GLU A 9 8.32 -12.88 -4.11
N GLY A 10 7.03 -12.56 -4.07
CA GLY A 10 6.54 -11.24 -3.65
C GLY A 10 5.05 -11.20 -3.43
N ILE A 11 4.61 -10.13 -2.81
CA ILE A 11 3.20 -9.83 -2.55
C ILE A 11 2.89 -8.45 -3.09
N ALA A 12 1.83 -8.36 -3.91
CA ALA A 12 1.30 -7.10 -4.40
C ALA A 12 -0.07 -6.85 -3.75
N ILE A 13 -0.19 -5.70 -3.10
CA ILE A 13 -1.41 -5.28 -2.41
C ILE A 13 -2.07 -4.17 -3.21
N LEU A 14 -3.35 -4.32 -3.52
CA LEU A 14 -4.14 -3.28 -4.17
C LEU A 14 -5.09 -2.65 -3.16
N LEU A 15 -4.97 -1.34 -2.99
CA LEU A 15 -5.87 -0.54 -2.18
C LEU A 15 -6.85 0.18 -3.10
N TRP A 16 -8.03 -0.38 -3.33
CA TRP A 16 -9.05 0.26 -4.16
C TRP A 16 -10.27 0.72 -3.35
N ALA A 17 -10.65 -0.02 -2.32
CA ALA A 17 -11.75 0.33 -1.43
C ALA A 17 -11.29 1.06 -0.16
N ALA A 18 -9.96 1.13 0.07
CA ALA A 18 -9.38 1.85 1.20
C ALA A 18 -9.59 3.36 0.99
N ASP A 19 -10.41 3.96 1.84
CA ASP A 19 -10.86 5.36 1.70
C ASP A 19 -10.55 6.11 2.99
N PRO A 20 -9.95 7.32 2.92
CA PRO A 20 -9.76 8.18 4.10
C PRO A 20 -11.05 8.46 4.89
N ALA A 21 -12.23 8.36 4.24
CA ALA A 21 -13.52 8.50 4.91
C ALA A 21 -13.87 7.32 5.83
N ALA A 22 -13.16 6.20 5.72
CA ALA A 22 -13.36 5.01 6.55
C ALA A 22 -12.05 4.59 7.23
N PRO A 23 -11.49 5.42 8.13
CA PRO A 23 -10.15 5.19 8.68
C PRO A 23 -10.04 3.90 9.50
N HIS A 24 -11.13 3.39 10.05
CA HIS A 24 -11.15 2.13 10.79
C HIS A 24 -10.76 0.91 9.95
N LEU A 25 -10.78 1.03 8.62
CA LEU A 25 -10.39 -0.05 7.70
C LEU A 25 -8.95 0.08 7.18
N LEU A 26 -8.23 1.14 7.56
CA LEU A 26 -6.97 1.49 6.90
C LEU A 26 -5.72 0.88 7.56
N ALA A 27 -5.80 0.41 8.78
CA ALA A 27 -4.62 -0.13 9.46
C ALA A 27 -4.25 -1.54 8.96
N THR A 28 -5.24 -2.39 8.71
CA THR A 28 -5.06 -3.81 8.37
C THR A 28 -4.16 -4.03 7.15
N PRO A 29 -4.35 -3.33 6.01
CA PRO A 29 -3.47 -3.53 4.86
C PRO A 29 -2.01 -3.27 5.18
N PHE A 30 -1.72 -2.22 5.95
CA PHE A 30 -0.35 -1.84 6.28
C PHE A 30 0.27 -2.78 7.31
N PHE A 31 -0.51 -3.32 8.24
CA PHE A 31 -0.02 -4.33 9.18
C PHE A 31 0.38 -5.61 8.46
N HIS A 32 -0.40 -6.05 7.48
CA HIS A 32 -0.07 -7.22 6.68
C HIS A 32 1.14 -6.96 5.79
N ALA A 33 1.24 -5.77 5.20
CA ALA A 33 2.40 -5.37 4.42
C ALA A 33 3.68 -5.37 5.25
N ALA A 34 3.63 -4.77 6.45
CA ALA A 34 4.76 -4.74 7.36
C ALA A 34 5.19 -6.14 7.80
N ALA A 35 4.23 -6.99 8.13
CA ALA A 35 4.50 -8.38 8.54
C ALA A 35 5.20 -9.16 7.42
N ALA A 36 4.71 -9.07 6.18
CA ALA A 36 5.32 -9.74 5.04
C ALA A 36 6.73 -9.20 4.77
N ALA A 37 6.90 -7.87 4.76
CA ALA A 37 8.19 -7.25 4.55
C ALA A 37 9.20 -7.60 5.64
N ALA A 38 8.76 -7.71 6.89
CA ALA A 38 9.61 -8.15 8.01
C ALA A 38 10.07 -9.60 7.87
N MET A 39 9.37 -10.40 7.08
CA MET A 39 9.75 -11.78 6.73
C MET A 39 10.64 -11.84 5.49
N ASP A 40 11.18 -10.71 5.04
CA ASP A 40 12.00 -10.56 3.83
C ASP A 40 11.25 -10.90 2.54
N VAL A 41 9.94 -10.81 2.53
CA VAL A 41 9.13 -10.94 1.31
C VAL A 41 9.03 -9.57 0.66
N PRO A 42 9.40 -9.41 -0.63
CA PRO A 42 9.15 -8.17 -1.36
C PRO A 42 7.66 -7.82 -1.37
N VAL A 43 7.33 -6.59 -0.99
CA VAL A 43 5.95 -6.11 -0.93
C VAL A 43 5.80 -4.82 -1.73
N GLU A 44 4.81 -4.82 -2.61
CA GLU A 44 4.38 -3.63 -3.34
C GLU A 44 2.96 -3.28 -2.93
N ILE A 45 2.71 -2.00 -2.64
CA ILE A 45 1.38 -1.51 -2.28
C ILE A 45 0.95 -0.50 -3.34
N TYR A 46 -0.11 -0.83 -4.06
CA TYR A 46 -0.67 -0.02 -5.15
C TYR A 46 -1.83 0.80 -4.64
N PHE A 47 -1.68 2.11 -4.66
CA PHE A 47 -2.72 3.07 -4.30
C PHE A 47 -3.49 3.45 -5.55
N THR A 48 -4.77 3.11 -5.60
CA THR A 48 -5.68 3.47 -6.69
C THR A 48 -7.00 3.98 -6.14
N ALA A 49 -7.89 4.47 -6.99
CA ALA A 49 -9.15 5.07 -6.58
C ALA A 49 -8.91 6.11 -5.46
N ARG A 50 -9.78 6.17 -4.45
CA ARG A 50 -9.69 7.17 -3.39
C ARG A 50 -8.52 6.95 -2.43
N SER A 51 -7.91 5.76 -2.43
CA SER A 51 -6.76 5.50 -1.56
C SER A 51 -5.55 6.39 -1.90
N VAL A 52 -5.46 6.92 -3.13
CA VAL A 52 -4.38 7.87 -3.49
C VAL A 52 -4.37 9.12 -2.59
N ARG A 53 -5.49 9.46 -1.97
CA ARG A 53 -5.57 10.57 -1.04
C ARG A 53 -4.75 10.36 0.23
N LEU A 54 -4.46 9.12 0.60
CA LEU A 54 -3.56 8.82 1.72
C LEU A 54 -2.14 9.28 1.46
N LEU A 55 -1.78 9.50 0.20
CA LEU A 55 -0.44 9.94 -0.20
C LEU A 55 -0.29 11.46 -0.16
N VAL A 56 -1.37 12.20 0.06
CA VAL A 56 -1.35 13.66 0.21
C VAL A 56 -0.78 13.99 1.60
N PRO A 57 0.24 14.87 1.69
CA PRO A 57 0.79 15.25 2.99
C PRO A 57 -0.28 15.73 3.97
N GLY A 58 -0.25 15.21 5.19
CA GLY A 58 -1.18 15.57 6.27
C GLY A 58 -2.43 14.71 6.35
N VAL A 59 -2.83 14.01 5.29
CA VAL A 59 -4.08 13.21 5.30
C VAL A 59 -3.94 11.99 6.19
N ALA A 60 -3.02 11.08 5.89
CA ALA A 60 -2.82 9.86 6.69
C ALA A 60 -2.34 10.16 8.11
N GLU A 61 -1.61 11.25 8.30
CA GLU A 61 -1.15 11.72 9.61
C GLU A 61 -2.31 12.07 10.54
N ALA A 62 -3.43 12.54 9.99
CA ALA A 62 -4.60 12.93 10.76
C ALA A 62 -5.57 11.78 11.05
N LEU A 63 -5.33 10.59 10.49
CA LEU A 63 -6.24 9.46 10.58
C LEU A 63 -5.73 8.38 11.53
N ARG A 64 -6.66 7.76 12.26
CA ARG A 64 -6.42 6.62 13.14
C ARG A 64 -7.50 5.58 12.94
N ALA A 65 -7.13 4.30 13.00
CA ALA A 65 -8.10 3.22 12.90
C ALA A 65 -8.96 3.08 14.17
N GLY A 66 -8.48 3.59 15.30
CA GLY A 66 -9.18 3.58 16.58
C GLY A 66 -8.59 4.62 17.52
N ALA A 67 -9.24 4.87 18.65
CA ALA A 67 -8.89 5.96 19.57
C ALA A 67 -7.47 5.88 20.14
N HIS A 68 -6.95 4.67 20.31
CA HIS A 68 -5.60 4.44 20.86
C HIS A 68 -4.61 3.92 19.83
N ALA A 69 -5.03 3.84 18.58
CA ALA A 69 -4.15 3.41 17.50
C ALA A 69 -3.13 4.51 17.14
N LYS A 70 -1.98 4.10 16.64
CA LYS A 70 -1.06 5.02 15.97
C LYS A 70 -1.72 5.57 14.69
N THR A 71 -1.17 6.64 14.14
CA THR A 71 -1.73 7.22 12.91
C THR A 71 -1.59 6.24 11.75
N ILE A 72 -2.43 6.43 10.73
CA ILE A 72 -2.32 5.63 9.50
C ILE A 72 -0.97 5.89 8.84
N LEU A 73 -0.46 7.12 8.87
CA LEU A 73 0.87 7.42 8.37
C LEU A 73 1.96 6.62 9.09
N ASP A 74 1.88 6.48 10.42
CA ASP A 74 2.82 5.66 11.18
C ASP A 74 2.80 4.20 10.72
N SER A 75 1.62 3.64 10.44
CA SER A 75 1.48 2.28 9.90
C SER A 75 2.08 2.15 8.49
N MET A 76 1.88 3.16 7.65
CA MET A 76 2.48 3.21 6.31
C MET A 76 4.01 3.26 6.40
N ARG A 77 4.54 4.12 7.27
CA ARG A 77 5.99 4.25 7.50
C ARG A 77 6.61 2.96 8.02
N GLU A 78 5.94 2.28 8.92
CA GLU A 78 6.40 1.00 9.44
C GLU A 78 6.53 -0.04 8.31
N ALA A 79 5.54 -0.12 7.43
CA ALA A 79 5.61 -1.00 6.27
C ALA A 79 6.81 -0.66 5.36
N VAL A 80 7.03 0.63 5.09
CA VAL A 80 8.16 1.09 4.27
C VAL A 80 9.50 0.82 4.94
N GLU A 81 9.60 1.02 6.25
CA GLU A 81 10.81 0.74 7.03
C GLU A 81 11.21 -0.74 6.94
N HIS A 82 10.25 -1.64 6.86
CA HIS A 82 10.50 -3.06 6.66
C HIS A 82 10.76 -3.45 5.21
N GLY A 83 10.58 -2.53 4.26
CA GLY A 83 10.93 -2.75 2.86
C GLY A 83 9.77 -2.70 1.86
N ALA A 84 8.55 -2.45 2.31
CA ALA A 84 7.42 -2.27 1.39
C ALA A 84 7.60 -1.04 0.50
N VAL A 85 7.17 -1.14 -0.74
CA VAL A 85 7.23 -0.07 -1.73
C VAL A 85 5.83 0.45 -2.01
N LEU A 86 5.64 1.76 -1.92
CA LEU A 86 4.37 2.42 -2.21
C LEU A 86 4.37 2.92 -3.66
N LEU A 87 3.32 2.58 -4.41
CA LEU A 87 3.16 2.98 -5.81
C LEU A 87 1.83 3.72 -5.98
N ALA A 88 1.86 4.86 -6.64
CA ALA A 88 0.68 5.69 -6.87
C ALA A 88 0.18 5.55 -8.31
N CYS A 89 -1.12 5.31 -8.47
CA CYS A 89 -1.77 5.26 -9.77
C CYS A 89 -1.96 6.69 -10.31
N GLY A 90 -1.34 6.98 -11.46
CA GLY A 90 -1.42 8.31 -12.09
C GLY A 90 -2.83 8.72 -12.47
N ASP A 91 -3.61 7.79 -13.04
CA ASP A 91 -5.00 8.05 -13.42
C ASP A 91 -5.89 8.34 -12.21
N ALA A 92 -5.69 7.61 -11.11
CA ALA A 92 -6.43 7.84 -9.88
C ALA A 92 -6.08 9.19 -9.26
N MET A 93 -4.80 9.57 -9.27
CA MET A 93 -4.39 10.90 -8.79
C MET A 93 -5.08 12.01 -9.59
N ALA A 94 -5.09 11.91 -10.91
CA ALA A 94 -5.78 12.87 -11.77
C ALA A 94 -7.29 12.91 -11.48
N ALA A 95 -7.93 11.76 -11.31
CA ALA A 95 -9.37 11.68 -11.04
C ALA A 95 -9.75 12.24 -9.66
N HIS A 96 -8.85 12.16 -8.69
CA HIS A 96 -9.13 12.57 -7.31
C HIS A 96 -8.43 13.87 -6.90
N GLY A 97 -7.89 14.62 -7.85
CA GLY A 97 -7.29 15.93 -7.60
C GLY A 97 -6.01 15.87 -6.76
N VAL A 98 -5.25 14.79 -6.86
CA VAL A 98 -3.99 14.61 -6.14
C VAL A 98 -2.84 15.05 -7.04
N ASP A 99 -2.05 16.03 -6.57
CA ASP A 99 -0.88 16.51 -7.31
C ASP A 99 0.28 15.51 -7.17
N PRO A 100 0.72 14.88 -8.29
CA PRO A 100 1.81 13.91 -8.25
C PRO A 100 3.16 14.50 -7.84
N ALA A 101 3.32 15.84 -7.87
CA ALA A 101 4.53 16.51 -7.41
C ALA A 101 4.56 16.75 -5.89
N ARG A 102 3.45 16.49 -5.19
CA ARG A 102 3.27 16.81 -3.77
C ARG A 102 2.76 15.62 -2.98
N LEU A 103 3.46 14.51 -3.11
CA LEU A 103 3.17 13.29 -2.34
C LEU A 103 4.06 13.21 -1.11
N ILE A 104 3.65 12.42 -0.12
CA ILE A 104 4.51 12.08 1.01
C ILE A 104 5.80 11.41 0.48
N PRO A 105 6.95 11.63 1.15
CA PRO A 105 8.23 11.10 0.66
C PRO A 105 8.30 9.56 0.67
N GLU A 106 7.49 8.89 1.46
CA GLU A 106 7.41 7.43 1.50
C GLU A 106 6.92 6.83 0.18
N CYS A 107 6.19 7.58 -0.64
CA CYS A 107 5.76 7.15 -1.97
C CYS A 107 6.70 7.70 -3.04
N SER A 108 7.58 6.85 -3.56
CA SER A 108 8.58 7.25 -4.54
C SER A 108 8.35 6.69 -5.95
N ARG A 109 7.33 5.86 -6.14
CA ARG A 109 7.08 5.18 -7.40
C ARG A 109 5.67 5.41 -7.93
N ARG A 110 5.53 5.24 -9.24
CA ARG A 110 4.26 5.19 -9.95
C ARG A 110 3.97 3.76 -10.35
N GLY A 111 2.72 3.36 -10.31
CA GLY A 111 2.27 2.07 -10.77
C GLY A 111 0.76 1.99 -10.77
N GLY A 112 0.20 1.56 -11.88
CA GLY A 112 -1.24 1.43 -12.08
C GLY A 112 -1.65 0.00 -12.44
N ALA A 113 -2.78 -0.11 -13.14
CA ALA A 113 -3.41 -1.39 -13.45
C ALA A 113 -2.49 -2.34 -14.23
N VAL A 114 -1.72 -1.83 -15.19
CA VAL A 114 -0.84 -2.68 -16.01
C VAL A 114 0.22 -3.36 -15.14
N GLN A 115 0.87 -2.60 -14.27
CA GLN A 115 1.91 -3.13 -13.40
C GLN A 115 1.33 -4.11 -12.37
N PHE A 116 0.20 -3.78 -11.76
CA PHE A 116 -0.46 -4.67 -10.82
C PHE A 116 -0.89 -5.97 -11.50
N MET A 117 -1.48 -5.91 -12.68
CA MET A 117 -1.90 -7.09 -13.42
C MET A 117 -0.71 -7.95 -13.86
N ALA A 118 0.44 -7.36 -14.13
CA ALA A 118 1.65 -8.12 -14.38
C ALA A 118 2.04 -8.97 -13.16
N ARG A 119 1.87 -8.43 -11.96
CA ARG A 119 2.06 -9.20 -10.71
C ARG A 119 0.98 -10.26 -10.53
N ALA A 120 -0.28 -9.92 -10.77
CA ALA A 120 -1.40 -10.86 -10.63
C ALA A 120 -1.30 -12.05 -11.59
N ALA A 121 -0.73 -11.84 -12.78
CA ALA A 121 -0.52 -12.88 -13.77
C ALA A 121 0.75 -13.72 -13.52
N ASP A 122 1.62 -13.31 -12.61
CA ASP A 122 2.86 -14.00 -12.27
C ASP A 122 2.61 -15.00 -11.15
N LEU A 123 2.81 -16.29 -11.42
CA LEU A 123 2.59 -17.35 -10.43
C LEU A 123 3.53 -17.26 -9.21
N ARG A 124 4.61 -16.50 -9.33
CA ARG A 124 5.56 -16.26 -8.23
C ARG A 124 5.10 -15.15 -7.28
N TRP A 125 4.05 -14.43 -7.64
CA TRP A 125 3.49 -13.35 -6.82
C TRP A 125 2.11 -13.72 -6.30
N ARG A 126 1.83 -13.29 -5.08
CA ARG A 126 0.48 -13.33 -4.50
C ARG A 126 -0.09 -11.92 -4.50
N THR A 127 -1.39 -11.81 -4.65
CA THR A 127 -2.08 -10.53 -4.60
C THR A 127 -3.11 -10.51 -3.48
N LEU A 128 -3.20 -9.36 -2.82
CA LEU A 128 -4.23 -9.07 -1.82
C LEU A 128 -4.92 -7.78 -2.25
N VAL A 129 -6.23 -7.72 -2.05
CA VAL A 129 -7.04 -6.55 -2.42
C VAL A 129 -7.81 -6.07 -1.20
N PHE A 130 -7.71 -4.79 -0.91
CA PHE A 130 -8.42 -4.12 0.17
C PHE A 130 -9.25 -2.95 -0.31
#